data_5d36c49a60a44a6a453ef969ffb91251
#
_entry.id   5d36c49a60a44a6a453ef969ffb91251
#
_cell.length_a   1.000
_cell.length_b   1.000
_cell.length_c   1.000
_cell.angle_alpha   90.00
_cell.angle_beta   90.00
_cell.angle_gamma   90.00
#
_symmetry.space_group_name_H-M   'P 1'
#
loop_
_entity.id
_entity.type
_entity.pdbx_description
1 polymer ?
#
loop_
_entity_poly.entity_id
_entity_poly.type
_entity_poly.pdbx_seq_one_letter_code
_entity_poly.pdbx_strand_id
1 'polypeptide(L)'
;MAPAARRGRVRRRATTRRCSRVPKTLQKHAELLCVLSKAKPRLVKQIISGAEPSLVKAFTECSYNLLQGNVPLTKTQLTRLRRYKAALRSLAKKNASLRTKKAILQRGGFIGALLGPVVSSIVGMLPSLAKGAAGILGRRRRR
;
A
#
# COMPACT_ATOMS: atom_id res chain seq x y z
N MET A 1 -33.63 -15.49 -45.41
CA MET A 1 -32.23 -14.99 -45.27
C MET A 1 -32.21 -13.89 -44.22
N ALA A 2 -31.70 -14.17 -43.03
CA ALA A 2 -31.62 -13.22 -41.93
C ALA A 2 -30.18 -12.71 -41.81
N PRO A 3 -29.92 -11.39 -41.64
CA PRO A 3 -28.55 -10.88 -41.53
C PRO A 3 -27.98 -11.09 -40.10
N ALA A 4 -26.77 -11.62 -40.04
CA ALA A 4 -26.02 -11.88 -38.83
C ALA A 4 -25.70 -10.58 -38.09
N ALA A 5 -26.10 -10.49 -36.81
CA ALA A 5 -25.77 -9.41 -35.91
C ALA A 5 -24.25 -9.43 -35.56
N ARG A 6 -23.50 -8.46 -36.02
CA ARG A 6 -22.14 -8.20 -35.65
C ARG A 6 -22.09 -7.75 -34.17
N ARG A 7 -21.71 -8.63 -33.27
CA ARG A 7 -21.40 -8.31 -31.88
C ARG A 7 -20.14 -7.43 -31.84
N GLY A 8 -20.35 -6.14 -31.64
CA GLY A 8 -19.29 -5.16 -31.43
C GLY A 8 -18.48 -5.51 -30.18
N ARG A 9 -17.22 -5.89 -30.41
CA ARG A 9 -16.23 -6.14 -29.33
C ARG A 9 -15.84 -4.80 -28.72
N VAL A 10 -16.48 -4.44 -27.61
CA VAL A 10 -16.10 -3.28 -26.82
C VAL A 10 -14.68 -3.49 -26.31
N ARG A 11 -13.72 -2.88 -26.99
CA ARG A 11 -12.34 -2.74 -26.51
C ARG A 11 -12.39 -1.87 -25.25
N ARG A 12 -12.38 -2.50 -24.08
CA ARG A 12 -12.06 -1.81 -22.83
C ARG A 12 -10.62 -1.27 -22.97
N ARG A 13 -10.52 0.00 -23.28
CA ARG A 13 -9.27 0.75 -23.16
C ARG A 13 -8.85 0.65 -21.69
N ALA A 14 -7.83 -0.16 -21.42
CA ALA A 14 -7.09 -0.09 -20.17
C ALA A 14 -6.45 1.29 -20.13
N THR A 15 -7.11 2.21 -19.45
CA THR A 15 -6.51 3.50 -19.08
C THR A 15 -5.42 3.16 -18.06
N THR A 16 -4.20 2.96 -18.53
CA THR A 16 -2.99 3.04 -17.72
C THR A 16 -2.93 4.45 -17.17
N ARG A 17 -3.64 4.70 -16.06
CA ARG A 17 -3.45 5.91 -15.30
C ARG A 17 -2.00 5.91 -14.85
N ARG A 18 -1.19 6.73 -15.51
CA ARG A 18 0.18 7.02 -15.09
C ARG A 18 0.12 7.37 -13.61
N CYS A 19 0.79 6.58 -12.79
CA CYS A 19 0.98 6.85 -11.37
C CYS A 19 1.79 8.14 -11.27
N SER A 20 1.09 9.26 -11.25
CA SER A 20 1.68 10.59 -11.22
C SER A 20 2.13 10.88 -9.81
N ARG A 21 3.43 11.00 -9.63
CA ARG A 21 4.14 11.60 -8.49
C ARG A 21 3.68 11.09 -7.12
N VAL A 22 4.56 10.32 -6.47
CA VAL A 22 4.37 9.87 -5.07
C VAL A 22 4.06 11.07 -4.18
N PRO A 23 3.00 11.06 -3.37
CA PRO A 23 2.68 12.14 -2.45
C PRO A 23 3.86 12.46 -1.52
N LYS A 24 4.10 13.74 -1.25
CA LYS A 24 5.20 14.20 -0.38
C LYS A 24 5.18 13.53 1.00
N THR A 25 3.99 13.29 1.53
CA THR A 25 3.78 12.60 2.82
C THR A 25 4.32 11.17 2.79
N LEU A 26 4.10 10.44 1.69
CA LEU A 26 4.62 9.09 1.50
C LEU A 26 6.12 9.10 1.28
N GLN A 27 6.66 10.11 0.57
CA GLN A 27 8.11 10.26 0.39
C GLN A 27 8.83 10.49 1.72
N LYS A 28 8.28 11.40 2.57
CA LYS A 28 8.83 11.71 3.89
C LYS A 28 8.95 10.48 4.79
N HIS A 29 8.00 9.56 4.71
CA HIS A 29 7.94 8.37 5.56
C HIS A 29 8.33 7.07 4.83
N ALA A 30 8.87 7.15 3.61
CA ALA A 30 9.11 5.98 2.76
C ALA A 30 10.02 4.94 3.41
N GLU A 31 11.10 5.36 4.04
CA GLU A 31 12.04 4.46 4.75
C GLU A 31 11.36 3.77 5.93
N LEU A 32 10.63 4.54 6.74
CA LEU A 32 9.90 4.00 7.89
C LEU A 32 8.79 3.03 7.45
N LEU A 33 8.06 3.34 6.38
CA LEU A 33 7.06 2.43 5.80
C LEU A 33 7.70 1.14 5.29
N CYS A 34 8.90 1.24 4.71
CA CYS A 34 9.68 0.08 4.27
C CYS A 34 10.07 -0.82 5.47
N VAL A 35 10.55 -0.22 6.57
CA VAL A 35 10.87 -0.94 7.81
C VAL A 35 9.62 -1.59 8.39
N LEU A 36 8.51 -0.84 8.51
CA LEU A 36 7.24 -1.34 9.05
C LEU A 36 6.63 -2.47 8.22
N SER A 37 6.84 -2.49 6.91
CA SER A 37 6.35 -3.58 6.04
C SER A 37 6.96 -4.94 6.37
N LYS A 38 8.16 -4.94 6.94
CA LYS A 38 8.95 -6.14 7.32
C LYS A 38 9.00 -6.38 8.82
N ALA A 39 8.51 -5.44 9.63
CA ALA A 39 8.59 -5.48 11.08
C ALA A 39 7.64 -6.50 11.70
N LYS A 40 8.05 -7.04 12.86
CA LYS A 40 7.19 -7.93 13.65
C LYS A 40 5.97 -7.16 14.19
N PRO A 41 4.79 -7.80 14.34
CA PRO A 41 3.56 -7.11 14.79
C PRO A 41 3.69 -6.35 16.11
N ARG A 42 4.50 -6.84 17.05
CA ARG A 42 4.77 -6.16 18.33
C ARG A 42 5.45 -4.81 18.12
N LEU A 43 6.50 -4.78 17.30
CA LEU A 43 7.24 -3.55 16.98
C LEU A 43 6.35 -2.56 16.24
N VAL A 44 5.55 -3.04 15.29
CA VAL A 44 4.57 -2.20 14.58
C VAL A 44 3.61 -1.52 15.55
N LYS A 45 3.07 -2.25 16.53
CA LYS A 45 2.16 -1.68 17.55
C LYS A 45 2.84 -0.58 18.36
N GLN A 46 4.09 -0.79 18.80
CA GLN A 46 4.86 0.18 19.57
C GLN A 46 5.10 1.47 18.75
N ILE A 47 5.54 1.33 17.50
CA ILE A 47 5.78 2.47 16.62
C ILE A 47 4.47 3.24 16.36
N ILE A 48 3.37 2.54 16.11
CA ILE A 48 2.07 3.18 15.86
C ILE A 48 1.51 3.89 17.10
N SER A 49 1.74 3.37 18.31
CA SER A 49 1.28 4.04 19.55
C SER A 49 1.90 5.42 19.70
N GLY A 50 3.21 5.56 19.47
CA GLY A 50 3.94 6.81 19.47
C GLY A 50 3.90 7.60 18.16
N ALA A 51 3.17 7.12 17.15
CA ALA A 51 3.21 7.71 15.80
C ALA A 51 2.71 9.15 15.77
N GLU A 52 3.44 9.99 15.04
CA GLU A 52 2.99 11.33 14.71
C GLU A 52 1.75 11.32 13.80
N PRO A 53 0.94 12.39 13.82
CA PRO A 53 -0.20 12.54 12.91
C PRO A 53 0.17 12.43 11.44
N SER A 54 1.38 12.88 11.07
CA SER A 54 1.91 12.82 9.70
C SER A 54 2.09 11.39 9.20
N LEU A 55 2.57 10.48 10.06
CA LEU A 55 2.72 9.06 9.73
C LEU A 55 1.34 8.39 9.56
N VAL A 56 0.38 8.68 10.45
CA VAL A 56 -0.99 8.17 10.32
C VAL A 56 -1.66 8.67 9.04
N LYS A 57 -1.38 9.92 8.63
CA LYS A 57 -1.82 10.47 7.35
C LYS A 57 -1.22 9.69 6.18
N ALA A 58 0.07 9.34 6.24
CA ALA A 58 0.70 8.50 5.22
C ALA A 58 -0.01 7.14 5.06
N PHE A 59 -0.37 6.47 6.16
CA PHE A 59 -1.18 5.24 6.10
C PHE A 59 -2.57 5.46 5.50
N THR A 60 -3.21 6.59 5.81
CA THR A 60 -4.50 6.96 5.22
C THR A 60 -4.37 7.10 3.70
N GLU A 61 -3.33 7.76 3.22
CA GLU A 61 -3.05 7.92 1.79
C GLU A 61 -2.71 6.59 1.12
N CYS A 62 -1.95 5.71 1.78
CA CYS A 62 -1.69 4.35 1.29
C CYS A 62 -3.00 3.58 1.08
N SER A 63 -3.89 3.60 2.09
CA SER A 63 -5.18 2.91 2.04
C SER A 63 -6.08 3.49 0.94
N TYR A 64 -6.11 4.80 0.80
CA TYR A 64 -6.87 5.48 -0.24
C TYR A 64 -6.38 5.11 -1.64
N ASN A 65 -5.07 5.15 -1.89
CA ASN A 65 -4.49 4.79 -3.18
C ASN A 65 -4.72 3.32 -3.55
N LEU A 66 -4.68 2.42 -2.56
CA LEU A 66 -5.03 1.01 -2.78
C LEU A 66 -6.50 0.82 -3.17
N LEU A 67 -7.40 1.52 -2.49
CA LEU A 67 -8.85 1.45 -2.78
C LEU A 67 -9.20 2.05 -4.14
N GLN A 68 -8.46 3.07 -4.59
CA GLN A 68 -8.62 3.68 -5.91
C GLN A 68 -7.99 2.86 -7.05
N GLY A 69 -7.26 1.80 -6.73
CA GLY A 69 -6.57 0.98 -7.72
C GLY A 69 -5.34 1.67 -8.33
N ASN A 70 -4.78 2.68 -7.65
CA ASN A 70 -3.57 3.38 -8.10
C ASN A 70 -2.29 2.57 -7.88
N VAL A 71 -2.36 1.50 -7.07
CA VAL A 71 -1.25 0.60 -6.76
C VAL A 71 -1.48 -0.72 -7.46
N PRO A 72 -0.54 -1.20 -8.28
CA PRO A 72 -0.66 -2.50 -8.93
C PRO A 72 -0.61 -3.62 -7.88
N LEU A 73 -1.59 -4.51 -7.92
CA LEU A 73 -1.74 -5.63 -7.00
C LEU A 73 -1.65 -6.96 -7.74
N THR A 74 -0.88 -7.88 -7.19
CA THR A 74 -0.95 -9.29 -7.62
C THR A 74 -2.25 -9.94 -7.13
N LYS A 75 -2.66 -11.03 -7.75
CA LYS A 75 -3.85 -11.79 -7.32
C LYS A 75 -3.76 -12.21 -5.84
N THR A 76 -2.59 -12.65 -5.40
CA THR A 76 -2.33 -13.05 -4.01
C THR A 76 -2.47 -11.87 -3.03
N GLN A 77 -1.91 -10.71 -3.38
CA GLN A 77 -2.02 -9.49 -2.58
C GLN A 77 -3.47 -9.02 -2.49
N LEU A 78 -4.20 -9.05 -3.60
CA LEU A 78 -5.63 -8.70 -3.63
C LEU A 78 -6.45 -9.60 -2.72
N THR A 79 -6.22 -10.92 -2.75
CA THR A 79 -6.92 -11.89 -1.89
C THR A 79 -6.65 -11.62 -0.41
N ARG A 80 -5.40 -11.31 -0.04
CA ARG A 80 -5.04 -10.94 1.34
C ARG A 80 -5.71 -9.63 1.77
N LEU A 81 -5.70 -8.60 0.91
CA LEU A 81 -6.29 -7.29 1.21
C LEU A 81 -7.83 -7.34 1.31
N ARG A 82 -8.49 -8.25 0.61
CA ARG A 82 -9.94 -8.44 0.70
C ARG A 82 -10.41 -8.74 2.12
N ARG A 83 -9.60 -9.47 2.92
CA ARG A 83 -9.91 -9.76 4.34
C ARG A 83 -9.94 -8.50 5.19
N TYR A 84 -9.20 -7.46 4.80
CA TYR A 84 -9.06 -6.20 5.54
C TYR A 84 -9.83 -5.04 4.91
N LYS A 85 -10.75 -5.32 3.99
CA LYS A 85 -11.51 -4.32 3.23
C LYS A 85 -12.21 -3.29 4.13
N ALA A 86 -12.82 -3.74 5.23
CA ALA A 86 -13.50 -2.86 6.18
C ALA A 86 -12.49 -1.93 6.90
N ALA A 87 -11.36 -2.47 7.36
CA ALA A 87 -10.31 -1.69 8.01
C ALA A 87 -9.70 -0.66 7.05
N LEU A 88 -9.42 -1.05 5.80
CA LEU A 88 -8.91 -0.15 4.77
C LEU A 88 -9.88 1.01 4.48
N ARG A 89 -11.17 0.73 4.34
CA ARG A 89 -12.19 1.75 4.13
C ARG A 89 -12.31 2.69 5.32
N SER A 90 -12.28 2.16 6.54
CA SER A 90 -12.34 2.97 7.76
C SER A 90 -11.09 3.85 7.91
N LEU A 91 -9.90 3.33 7.55
CA LEU A 91 -8.66 4.09 7.60
C LEU A 91 -8.62 5.20 6.51
N ALA A 92 -9.16 4.94 5.33
CA ALA A 92 -9.22 5.89 4.23
C ALA A 92 -10.23 7.04 4.45
N LYS A 93 -11.16 6.92 5.40
CA LYS A 93 -12.12 7.99 5.71
C LYS A 93 -11.40 9.23 6.20
N LYS A 94 -11.67 10.39 5.57
CA LYS A 94 -11.09 11.68 5.95
C LYS A 94 -11.51 12.10 7.36
N ASN A 95 -12.77 11.89 7.72
CA ASN A 95 -13.39 12.35 8.97
C ASN A 95 -13.14 11.41 10.18
N ALA A 96 -12.41 10.30 10.01
CA ALA A 96 -12.08 9.45 11.13
C ALA A 96 -11.02 10.10 12.02
N SER A 97 -11.24 10.07 13.37
CA SER A 97 -10.32 10.65 14.33
C SER A 97 -8.95 9.95 14.29
N LEU A 98 -7.91 10.68 14.69
CA LEU A 98 -6.54 10.14 14.78
C LEU A 98 -6.49 8.91 15.70
N ARG A 99 -7.21 8.95 16.82
CA ARG A 99 -7.32 7.84 17.80
C ARG A 99 -7.92 6.59 17.13
N THR A 100 -9.01 6.75 16.39
CA THR A 100 -9.64 5.65 15.65
C THR A 100 -8.70 5.05 14.61
N LYS A 101 -7.99 5.90 13.86
CA LYS A 101 -7.02 5.46 12.86
C LYS A 101 -5.87 4.68 13.50
N LYS A 102 -5.30 5.18 14.60
CA LYS A 102 -4.27 4.47 15.37
C LYS A 102 -4.77 3.11 15.86
N ALA A 103 -5.98 3.05 16.43
CA ALA A 103 -6.59 1.81 16.90
C ALA A 103 -6.75 0.76 15.78
N ILE A 104 -7.14 1.18 14.57
CA ILE A 104 -7.22 0.30 13.40
C ILE A 104 -5.84 -0.23 13.03
N LEU A 105 -4.83 0.64 12.98
CA LEU A 105 -3.46 0.28 12.67
C LEU A 105 -2.85 -0.68 13.70
N GLN A 106 -3.19 -0.52 14.98
CA GLN A 106 -2.72 -1.38 16.07
C GLN A 106 -3.36 -2.77 16.09
N ARG A 107 -4.54 -2.94 15.51
CA ARG A 107 -5.22 -4.25 15.44
C ARG A 107 -4.43 -5.32 14.68
N GLY A 108 -3.29 -4.97 14.11
CA GLY A 108 -2.23 -5.86 13.68
C GLY A 108 -2.55 -6.78 12.50
N GLY A 109 -1.49 -7.28 11.89
CA GLY A 109 -1.59 -8.25 10.80
C GLY A 109 -1.85 -7.66 9.41
N PHE A 110 -2.63 -6.57 9.28
CA PHE A 110 -2.93 -6.02 7.96
C PHE A 110 -1.89 -5.02 7.44
N ILE A 111 -1.06 -4.44 8.34
CA ILE A 111 -0.06 -3.45 7.94
C ILE A 111 0.92 -4.02 6.92
N GLY A 112 1.40 -5.23 7.13
CA GLY A 112 2.26 -5.89 6.15
C GLY A 112 1.57 -6.12 4.80
N ALA A 113 0.28 -6.50 4.82
CA ALA A 113 -0.52 -6.66 3.62
C ALA A 113 -0.81 -5.33 2.92
N LEU A 114 -1.01 -4.25 3.69
CA LEU A 114 -1.21 -2.88 3.21
C LEU A 114 0.07 -2.31 2.60
N LEU A 115 1.18 -2.37 3.36
CA LEU A 115 2.43 -1.71 2.98
C LEU A 115 3.21 -2.48 1.91
N GLY A 116 3.11 -3.80 1.85
CA GLY A 116 3.86 -4.60 0.88
C GLY A 116 3.73 -4.08 -0.56
N PRO A 117 2.51 -3.98 -1.12
CA PRO A 117 2.30 -3.46 -2.46
C PRO A 117 2.69 -1.99 -2.62
N VAL A 118 2.38 -1.15 -1.61
CA VAL A 118 2.66 0.29 -1.65
C VAL A 118 4.16 0.54 -1.65
N VAL A 119 4.89 -0.12 -0.75
CA VAL A 119 6.36 0.00 -0.67
C VAL A 119 7.02 -0.47 -1.96
N SER A 120 6.56 -1.59 -2.55
CA SER A 120 7.08 -2.07 -3.83
C SER A 120 6.90 -1.02 -4.95
N SER A 121 5.76 -0.33 -4.96
CA SER A 121 5.49 0.74 -5.94
C SER A 121 6.37 1.98 -5.69
N ILE A 122 6.57 2.37 -4.41
CA ILE A 122 7.39 3.53 -4.05
C ILE A 122 8.87 3.26 -4.35
N VAL A 123 9.38 2.08 -4.01
CA VAL A 123 10.77 1.69 -4.27
C VAL A 123 11.10 1.72 -5.75
N GLY A 124 10.15 1.31 -6.59
CA GLY A 124 10.31 1.40 -8.05
C GLY A 124 10.37 2.84 -8.59
N MET A 125 9.86 3.82 -7.83
CA MET A 125 9.85 5.23 -8.23
C MET A 125 10.97 6.08 -7.60
N LEU A 126 11.56 5.60 -6.50
CA LEU A 126 12.61 6.31 -5.75
C LEU A 126 13.91 5.52 -5.80
N PRO A 127 14.84 5.85 -6.73
CA PRO A 127 16.10 5.11 -6.88
C PRO A 127 17.00 5.13 -5.64
N SER A 128 16.85 6.13 -4.77
CA SER A 128 17.56 6.22 -3.49
C SER A 128 17.22 5.09 -2.52
N LEU A 129 15.98 4.60 -2.53
CA LEU A 129 15.54 3.49 -1.68
C LEU A 129 15.94 2.11 -2.24
N ALA A 130 16.13 2.00 -3.54
CA ALA A 130 16.57 0.76 -4.19
C ALA A 130 17.97 0.35 -3.74
N LYS A 131 18.87 1.31 -3.50
CA LYS A 131 20.24 1.06 -3.00
C LYS A 131 20.25 0.50 -1.57
N GLY A 132 19.36 0.96 -0.69
CA GLY A 132 19.24 0.46 0.69
C GLY A 132 18.66 -0.96 0.79
N ALA A 133 17.71 -1.31 -0.08
CA ALA A 133 17.08 -2.63 -0.09
C ALA A 133 18.02 -3.74 -0.59
N ALA A 134 18.91 -3.43 -1.52
CA ALA A 134 19.89 -4.40 -2.06
C ALA A 134 20.94 -4.81 -1.01
N GLY A 135 21.34 -3.89 -0.12
CA GLY A 135 22.32 -4.17 0.94
C GLY A 135 21.82 -5.15 2.02
N ILE A 136 20.52 -5.25 2.23
CA ILE A 136 19.92 -6.12 3.26
C ILE A 136 19.71 -7.55 2.74
N LEU A 137 19.52 -7.73 1.44
CA LEU A 137 19.29 -9.04 0.81
C LEU A 137 20.59 -9.77 0.47
N GLY A 138 21.74 -9.06 0.36
CA GLY A 138 23.03 -9.64 0.00
C GLY A 138 23.70 -10.47 1.09
N ARG A 139 23.25 -10.45 2.34
CA ARG A 139 23.91 -11.11 3.49
C ARG A 139 23.41 -12.52 3.83
N ARG A 140 22.52 -13.13 3.04
CA ARG A 140 21.95 -14.45 3.34
C ARG A 140 22.38 -15.60 2.40
N ARG A 141 23.49 -15.42 1.68
CA ARG A 141 24.06 -16.54 0.89
C ARG A 141 25.54 -16.70 1.15
N ARG A 142 25.92 -17.17 2.33
CA ARG A 142 27.15 -17.94 2.59
C ARG A 142 27.06 -18.55 4.00
N ARG A 143 26.48 -19.74 4.09
CA ARG A 143 26.98 -20.89 4.87
C ARG A 143 26.09 -22.08 4.57
#